data_09728a1d4eb1d1bb63d2cf7ae6f609c0
#
_entry.id   09728a1d4eb1d1bb63d2cf7ae6f609c0
#
_cell.length_a   1.000
_cell.length_b   1.000
_cell.length_c   1.000
_cell.angle_alpha   90.00
_cell.angle_beta   90.00
_cell.angle_gamma   90.00
#
_symmetry.space_group_name_H-M   'P 1'
#
loop_
_entity.id
_entity.type
_entity.pdbx_description
1 polymer ?
#
loop_
_entity_poly.entity_id
_entity_poly.type
_entity_poly.pdbx_seq_one_letter_code
_entity_poly.pdbx_strand_id
1 'polypeptide(L)'
;MAGAKIVICNGGFDGMEYVLDGEETLIGRNPTTDITLLDENISREHALILFDAETGTYTIEDLASTNGTKVNGKGIRSQVLEPGDEIQVGHTKFQFQRG
;
A
#
# COMPACT_ATOMS: atom_id res chain seq x y z
N MET A 1 -12.42 10.09 15.19
CA MET A 1 -12.65 9.02 14.25
C MET A 1 -11.35 8.51 13.67
N ALA A 2 -11.16 7.22 13.76
CA ALA A 2 -9.92 6.63 13.26
C ALA A 2 -9.96 6.57 11.73
N GLY A 3 -9.01 7.19 11.10
CA GLY A 3 -8.77 7.05 9.69
C GLY A 3 -7.38 6.47 9.47
N ALA A 4 -7.13 5.96 8.29
CA ALA A 4 -5.83 5.46 7.93
C ALA A 4 -5.36 6.10 6.64
N LYS A 5 -4.07 6.19 6.47
CA LYS A 5 -3.45 6.69 5.25
C LYS A 5 -2.10 6.03 5.06
N ILE A 6 -1.61 6.08 3.84
CA ILE A 6 -0.22 5.73 3.56
C ILE A 6 0.47 6.96 2.98
N VAL A 7 1.71 7.17 3.39
CA VAL A 7 2.49 8.35 3.03
C VAL A 7 3.76 7.88 2.34
N ILE A 8 4.01 8.41 1.15
CA ILE A 8 5.26 8.08 0.45
C ILE A 8 6.42 8.66 1.26
N CYS A 9 7.40 7.83 1.57
CA CYS A 9 8.52 8.22 2.42
C CYS A 9 9.87 8.13 1.71
N ASN A 10 9.88 8.10 0.37
CA ASN A 10 11.12 8.16 -0.40
C ASN A 10 10.88 8.76 -1.78
N GLY A 11 11.97 9.11 -2.46
CA GLY A 11 11.92 9.56 -3.84
C GLY A 11 11.35 10.95 -4.03
N GLY A 12 11.02 11.27 -5.28
CA GLY A 12 10.54 12.60 -5.67
C GLY A 12 9.15 12.95 -5.16
N PHE A 13 8.38 11.97 -4.73
CA PHE A 13 7.03 12.17 -4.21
C PHE A 13 6.95 12.00 -2.69
N ASP A 14 8.09 12.04 -2.02
CA ASP A 14 8.17 11.94 -0.56
C ASP A 14 7.22 12.94 0.09
N GLY A 15 6.41 12.46 1.02
CA GLY A 15 5.41 13.28 1.72
C GLY A 15 4.00 13.22 1.12
N MET A 16 3.83 12.64 -0.07
CA MET A 16 2.52 12.51 -0.67
C MET A 16 1.67 11.52 0.11
N GLU A 17 0.44 11.92 0.44
CA GLU A 17 -0.46 11.12 1.27
C GLU A 17 -1.62 10.57 0.47
N TYR A 18 -1.99 9.33 0.78
CA TYR A 18 -3.17 8.69 0.22
C TYR A 18 -4.05 8.21 1.36
N VAL A 19 -5.25 8.77 1.46
CA VAL A 19 -6.20 8.40 2.50
C VAL A 19 -6.86 7.08 2.13
N LEU A 20 -6.93 6.17 3.09
CA LEU A 20 -7.53 4.84 2.91
C LEU A 20 -8.97 4.91 3.45
N ASP A 21 -9.87 5.49 2.68
CA ASP A 21 -11.26 5.72 3.12
C ASP A 21 -12.27 4.72 2.55
N GLY A 22 -11.81 3.77 1.73
CA GLY A 22 -12.66 2.73 1.18
C GLY A 22 -12.38 1.37 1.79
N GLU A 23 -13.19 0.39 1.43
CA GLU A 23 -12.97 -0.99 1.85
C GLU A 23 -11.78 -1.62 1.13
N GLU A 24 -11.49 -1.15 -0.07
CA GLU A 24 -10.39 -1.66 -0.89
C GLU A 24 -9.63 -0.49 -1.49
N THR A 25 -8.32 -0.59 -1.50
CA THR A 25 -7.44 0.37 -2.17
C THR A 25 -6.45 -0.41 -3.04
N LEU A 26 -6.57 -0.24 -4.35
CA LEU A 26 -5.74 -0.95 -5.30
C LEU A 26 -4.53 -0.11 -5.67
N ILE A 27 -3.35 -0.70 -5.56
CA ILE A 27 -2.08 -0.04 -5.89
C ILE A 27 -1.50 -0.72 -7.12
N GLY A 28 -1.11 0.06 -8.11
CA GLY A 28 -0.48 -0.50 -9.29
C GLY A 28 -0.05 0.54 -10.29
N ARG A 29 0.39 0.08 -11.45
CA ARG A 29 0.86 0.92 -12.53
C ARG A 29 -0.28 1.32 -13.48
N ASN A 30 -1.38 0.57 -13.47
CA ASN A 30 -2.51 0.83 -14.34
C ASN A 30 -3.23 2.10 -13.91
N PRO A 31 -3.57 3.01 -14.82
CA PRO A 31 -4.30 4.23 -14.48
C PRO A 31 -5.66 4.00 -13.80
N THR A 32 -6.21 2.79 -13.89
CA THR A 32 -7.48 2.46 -13.24
C THR A 32 -7.33 2.10 -11.76
N THR A 33 -6.10 2.03 -11.25
CA THR A 33 -5.87 1.74 -9.82
C THR A 33 -6.15 2.98 -8.98
N ASP A 34 -6.45 2.75 -7.70
CA ASP A 34 -6.72 3.85 -6.76
C ASP A 34 -5.46 4.66 -6.47
N ILE A 35 -4.33 3.98 -6.37
CA ILE A 35 -3.02 4.61 -6.24
C ILE A 35 -2.19 4.16 -7.44
N THR A 36 -1.96 5.09 -8.35
CA THR A 36 -1.22 4.78 -9.58
C THR A 36 0.22 5.23 -9.44
N LEU A 37 1.13 4.28 -9.60
CA LEU A 37 2.57 4.52 -9.49
C LEU A 37 3.23 4.20 -10.84
N LEU A 38 3.85 5.20 -11.45
CA LEU A 38 4.46 5.07 -12.77
C LEU A 38 5.90 4.56 -12.64
N ASP A 39 6.04 3.31 -12.24
CA ASP A 39 7.34 2.64 -12.07
C ASP A 39 7.26 1.31 -12.82
N GLU A 40 8.20 1.06 -13.70
CA GLU A 40 8.23 -0.17 -14.51
C GLU A 40 8.37 -1.43 -13.65
N ASN A 41 8.87 -1.29 -12.42
CA ASN A 41 9.01 -2.40 -11.49
C ASN A 41 7.69 -2.72 -10.76
N ILE A 42 6.64 -1.96 -11.03
CA ILE A 42 5.34 -2.16 -10.42
C ILE A 42 4.41 -2.82 -11.44
N SER A 43 3.77 -3.90 -11.02
CA SER A 43 2.79 -4.59 -11.86
C SER A 43 1.55 -3.72 -12.04
N ARG A 44 0.78 -3.98 -13.10
CA ARG A 44 -0.42 -3.21 -13.40
C ARG A 44 -1.38 -3.16 -12.20
N GLU A 45 -1.62 -4.32 -11.60
CA GLU A 45 -2.34 -4.45 -10.34
C GLU A 45 -1.38 -5.16 -9.40
N HIS A 46 -0.80 -4.41 -8.48
CA HIS A 46 0.34 -4.89 -7.72
C HIS A 46 -0.04 -5.37 -6.32
N ALA A 47 -0.77 -4.55 -5.59
CA ALA A 47 -1.15 -4.84 -4.22
C ALA A 47 -2.51 -4.26 -3.91
N LEU A 48 -3.18 -4.86 -2.94
CA LEU A 48 -4.52 -4.44 -2.52
C LEU A 48 -4.52 -4.26 -1.02
N ILE A 49 -4.99 -3.11 -0.55
CA ILE A 49 -5.19 -2.87 0.87
C ILE A 49 -6.68 -3.03 1.16
N LEU A 50 -6.99 -3.92 2.10
CA LEU A 50 -8.35 -4.25 2.48
C LEU A 50 -8.62 -3.77 3.89
N PHE A 51 -9.77 -3.13 4.11
CA PHE A 51 -10.24 -2.77 5.44
C PHE A 51 -11.33 -3.73 5.87
N ASP A 52 -11.14 -4.34 7.03
CA ASP A 52 -12.15 -5.21 7.65
C ASP A 52 -12.82 -4.42 8.77
N ALA A 53 -14.09 -4.05 8.55
CA ALA A 53 -14.85 -3.26 9.50
C ALA A 53 -15.18 -4.02 10.78
N GLU A 54 -15.24 -5.36 10.73
CA GLU A 54 -15.55 -6.17 11.91
C GLU A 54 -14.41 -6.15 12.92
N THR A 55 -13.18 -6.21 12.43
CA THR A 55 -11.99 -6.22 13.28
C THR A 55 -11.32 -4.84 13.36
N GLY A 56 -11.68 -3.92 12.46
CA GLY A 56 -11.05 -2.62 12.39
C GLY A 56 -9.62 -2.68 11.89
N THR A 57 -9.25 -3.72 11.14
CA THR A 57 -7.87 -3.92 10.67
C THR A 57 -7.72 -3.65 9.18
N TYR A 58 -6.53 -3.23 8.80
CA TYR A 58 -6.12 -3.09 7.41
C TYR A 58 -5.14 -4.20 7.07
N THR A 59 -5.35 -4.84 5.92
CA THR A 59 -4.48 -5.92 5.44
C THR A 59 -4.01 -5.56 4.05
N ILE A 60 -2.72 -5.74 3.77
CA ILE A 60 -2.19 -5.60 2.42
C ILE A 60 -1.95 -6.98 1.82
N GLU A 61 -2.35 -7.15 0.56
CA GLU A 61 -2.16 -8.39 -0.19
C GLU A 61 -1.39 -8.12 -1.46
N ASP A 62 -0.42 -8.97 -1.76
CA ASP A 62 0.27 -8.94 -3.04
C ASP A 62 -0.57 -9.67 -4.08
N LEU A 63 -0.80 -9.06 -5.23
CA LEU A 63 -1.63 -9.62 -6.29
C LEU A 63 -0.80 -10.39 -7.32
N ALA A 64 0.04 -11.31 -6.84
CA ALA A 64 0.95 -12.09 -7.69
C ALA A 64 1.82 -11.18 -8.56
N SER A 65 2.31 -10.11 -7.97
CA SER A 65 3.13 -9.14 -8.69
C SER A 65 4.47 -9.74 -9.12
N THR A 66 5.08 -9.16 -10.14
CA THR A 66 6.35 -9.66 -10.67
C THR A 66 7.49 -9.50 -9.65
N ASN A 67 7.53 -8.37 -8.96
CA ASN A 67 8.63 -8.05 -8.05
C ASN A 67 8.29 -8.16 -6.57
N GLY A 68 7.03 -8.48 -6.25
CA GLY A 68 6.60 -8.68 -4.87
C GLY A 68 6.27 -7.40 -4.14
N THR A 69 5.71 -7.56 -2.96
CA THR A 69 5.39 -6.49 -2.02
C THR A 69 6.11 -6.79 -0.71
N LYS A 70 6.68 -5.77 -0.08
CA LYS A 70 7.40 -5.93 1.18
C LYS A 70 6.75 -5.10 2.27
N VAL A 71 6.76 -5.65 3.48
CA VAL A 71 6.36 -4.91 4.69
C VAL A 71 7.53 -5.02 5.67
N ASN A 72 8.08 -3.88 6.06
CA ASN A 72 9.24 -3.80 6.94
C ASN A 72 10.43 -4.63 6.41
N GLY A 73 10.63 -4.61 5.09
CA GLY A 73 11.73 -5.28 4.43
C GLY A 73 11.50 -6.76 4.13
N LYS A 74 10.36 -7.32 4.52
CA LYS A 74 10.05 -8.73 4.27
C LYS A 74 9.03 -8.86 3.14
N GLY A 75 9.30 -9.75 2.19
CA GLY A 75 8.33 -10.09 1.17
C GLY A 75 7.12 -10.77 1.79
N ILE A 76 5.93 -10.30 1.42
CA ILE A 76 4.67 -10.83 1.96
C ILE A 76 3.72 -11.21 0.85
N ARG A 77 2.78 -12.10 1.14
CA ARG A 77 1.61 -12.34 0.31
C ARG A 77 0.41 -11.61 0.88
N SER A 78 0.30 -11.60 2.20
CA SER A 78 -0.76 -10.95 2.94
C SER A 78 -0.22 -10.60 4.32
N GLN A 79 -0.49 -9.38 4.78
CA GLN A 79 0.02 -8.90 6.06
C GLN A 79 -0.93 -7.89 6.64
N VAL A 80 -1.31 -8.08 7.90
CA VAL A 80 -2.06 -7.06 8.65
C VAL A 80 -1.12 -5.89 8.92
N LEU A 81 -1.58 -4.68 8.64
CA LEU A 81 -0.78 -3.47 8.80
C LEU A 81 -0.96 -2.89 10.18
N GLU A 82 0.14 -2.41 10.75
CA GLU A 82 0.16 -1.68 12.02
C GLU A 82 0.74 -0.29 11.80
N PRO A 83 0.33 0.71 12.61
CA PRO A 83 0.87 2.06 12.46
C PRO A 83 2.39 2.06 12.49
N GLY A 84 3.00 2.73 11.54
CA GLY A 84 4.44 2.80 11.40
C GLY A 84 5.04 1.76 10.46
N ASP A 85 4.25 0.79 9.99
CA ASP A 85 4.76 -0.20 9.05
C ASP A 85 5.21 0.47 7.74
N GLU A 86 6.34 0.02 7.21
CA GLU A 86 6.84 0.47 5.93
C GLU A 86 6.46 -0.54 4.85
N ILE A 87 5.75 -0.06 3.84
CA ILE A 87 5.32 -0.85 2.70
C ILE A 87 6.21 -0.49 1.51
N GLN A 88 6.73 -1.47 0.81
CA GLN A 88 7.50 -1.23 -0.41
C GLN A 88 6.85 -1.93 -1.59
N VAL A 89 6.55 -1.14 -2.62
CA VAL A 89 6.00 -1.58 -3.90
C VAL A 89 6.93 -1.01 -4.98
N GLY A 90 7.64 -1.88 -5.70
CA GLY A 90 8.68 -1.43 -6.62
C GLY A 90 9.76 -0.65 -5.88
N HIS A 91 10.04 0.57 -6.32
CA HIS A 91 10.98 1.46 -5.65
C HIS A 91 10.29 2.42 -4.68
N THR A 92 8.97 2.39 -4.60
CA THR A 92 8.22 3.31 -3.76
C THR A 92 8.02 2.72 -2.38
N LYS A 93 8.33 3.52 -1.36
CA LYS A 93 8.11 3.15 0.03
C LYS A 93 7.04 4.04 0.63
N PHE A 94 6.13 3.41 1.36
CA PHE A 94 5.06 4.09 2.08
C PHE A 94 5.17 3.79 3.55
N GLN A 95 4.72 4.73 4.38
CA GLN A 95 4.51 4.46 5.79
C GLN A 95 3.00 4.41 6.06
N PHE A 96 2.56 3.33 6.69
CA PHE A 96 1.16 3.19 7.10
C PHE A 96 0.95 3.99 8.39
N GLN A 97 -0.03 4.88 8.38
CA GLN A 97 -0.37 5.71 9.53
C GLN A 97 -1.85 5.58 9.84
N ARG A 98 -2.16 5.60 11.11
CA ARG A 98 -3.52 5.46 11.57
C ARG A 98 -3.79 6.48 12.67
N GLY A 99 -4.82 7.29 12.45
CA GLY A 99 -5.18 8.34 13.42
C GLY A 99 -6.26 7.92 14.39
#